data_000d153176f16c9ec59cd1b31a5e6297
#
_entry.id   000d153176f16c9ec59cd1b31a5e6297
#
_cell.length_a   1.000
_cell.length_b   1.000
_cell.length_c   1.000
_cell.angle_alpha   90.00
_cell.angle_beta   90.00
_cell.angle_gamma   90.00
#
_symmetry.space_group_name_H-M   'P 1'
#
loop_
_entity.id
_entity.type
_entity.pdbx_description
1 polymer ?
#
loop_
_entity_poly.entity_id
_entity_poly.type
_entity_poly.pdbx_seq_one_letter_code
_entity_poly.pdbx_strand_id
1 'polypeptide(L)'
;WGIYTLPQVNETDGSYQNYIIEDEDSVVRRWLRLGASGWRLDVADELPDSFIQKLNAAARREKSDALIIGEVWEDASNKISYSERRRYFQGGELDSVMNYPLRDAIFGFLNGGTAEHFAESMECIRENYPRDVFYNLMNVVGTHDTARALTLLGVTENEWEMDRNGRAHYQLPPDRLEIALRRLRMAAVIQFTMPGSPTIYYGDEAGQQGFEDPFNRQTYPWGHENQELLAFYRRLCEIRAEEQTLADGDLQFSDT
;
A
#
# COMPACT_ATOMS: atom_id res chain seq x y z
N TRP A 1 -17.93 2.45 -13.32
CA TRP A 1 -18.16 3.19 -12.06
C TRP A 1 -19.26 4.25 -12.15
N GLY A 2 -19.74 4.60 -13.35
CA GLY A 2 -20.78 5.60 -13.53
C GLY A 2 -20.34 7.05 -13.26
N ILE A 3 -19.05 7.31 -13.20
CA ILE A 3 -18.49 8.66 -12.99
C ILE A 3 -18.32 9.32 -14.36
N TYR A 4 -19.15 10.30 -14.68
CA TYR A 4 -19.18 10.97 -15.98
C TYR A 4 -17.83 11.59 -16.40
N THR A 5 -17.05 12.09 -15.45
CA THR A 5 -15.75 12.74 -15.68
C THR A 5 -14.57 11.76 -15.78
N LEU A 6 -14.79 10.47 -15.51
CA LEU A 6 -13.81 9.40 -15.60
C LEU A 6 -14.33 8.28 -16.50
N PRO A 7 -14.32 8.47 -17.82
CA PRO A 7 -14.79 7.44 -18.75
C PRO A 7 -13.86 6.23 -18.69
N GLN A 8 -14.46 5.05 -18.59
CA GLN A 8 -13.71 3.79 -18.69
C GLN A 8 -13.26 3.58 -20.13
N VAL A 9 -12.02 3.15 -20.31
CA VAL A 9 -11.50 2.69 -21.59
C VAL A 9 -11.96 1.24 -21.84
N ASN A 10 -11.92 0.80 -23.08
CA ASN A 10 -12.13 -0.61 -23.40
C ASN A 10 -10.78 -1.35 -23.32
N GLU A 11 -10.51 -2.01 -22.22
CA GLU A 11 -9.26 -2.73 -21.96
C GLU A 11 -9.06 -3.92 -22.88
N THR A 12 -10.13 -4.38 -23.57
CA THR A 12 -10.07 -5.47 -24.54
C THR A 12 -9.86 -4.99 -25.98
N ASP A 13 -9.90 -3.67 -26.22
CA ASP A 13 -9.62 -3.11 -27.55
C ASP A 13 -8.17 -3.35 -27.96
N GLY A 14 -7.98 -3.88 -29.19
CA GLY A 14 -6.65 -4.24 -29.68
C GLY A 14 -5.72 -3.05 -29.83
N SER A 15 -6.22 -1.88 -30.25
CA SER A 15 -5.40 -0.67 -30.41
C SER A 15 -4.94 -0.13 -29.06
N TYR A 16 -5.81 -0.20 -28.04
CA TYR A 16 -5.47 0.18 -26.67
C TYR A 16 -4.43 -0.78 -26.07
N GLN A 17 -4.63 -2.10 -26.24
CA GLN A 17 -3.67 -3.10 -25.75
C GLN A 17 -2.30 -2.95 -26.44
N ASN A 18 -2.27 -2.68 -27.73
CA ASN A 18 -1.03 -2.42 -28.44
C ASN A 18 -0.29 -1.22 -27.86
N TYR A 19 -0.99 -0.09 -27.70
CA TYR A 19 -0.39 1.13 -27.14
C TYR A 19 0.13 0.96 -25.71
N ILE A 20 -0.64 0.30 -24.84
CA ILE A 20 -0.25 0.14 -23.43
C ILE A 20 0.73 -1.02 -23.24
N ILE A 21 0.57 -2.16 -23.93
CA ILE A 21 1.22 -3.43 -23.57
C ILE A 21 2.10 -3.99 -24.68
N GLU A 22 1.54 -4.18 -25.92
CA GLU A 22 2.10 -5.13 -26.87
C GLU A 22 3.16 -4.54 -27.80
N ASP A 23 2.95 -3.32 -28.27
CA ASP A 23 3.87 -2.68 -29.23
C ASP A 23 5.28 -2.56 -28.65
N GLU A 24 6.28 -2.56 -29.53
CA GLU A 24 7.66 -2.45 -29.13
C GLU A 24 7.92 -1.19 -28.28
N ASP A 25 7.26 -0.09 -28.58
CA ASP A 25 7.36 1.18 -27.82
C ASP A 25 6.12 1.42 -26.93
N SER A 26 5.43 0.35 -26.51
CA SER A 26 4.31 0.44 -25.59
C SER A 26 4.71 1.04 -24.25
N VAL A 27 3.73 1.59 -23.53
CA VAL A 27 3.96 2.22 -22.23
C VAL A 27 4.67 1.27 -21.27
N VAL A 28 4.17 0.04 -21.14
CA VAL A 28 4.74 -0.99 -20.23
C VAL A 28 6.19 -1.26 -20.54
N ARG A 29 6.52 -1.56 -21.80
CA ARG A 29 7.87 -1.95 -22.22
C ARG A 29 8.86 -0.80 -22.20
N ARG A 30 8.43 0.39 -22.65
CA ARG A 30 9.27 1.60 -22.70
C ARG A 30 9.83 1.98 -21.33
N TRP A 31 8.98 2.03 -20.29
CA TRP A 31 9.43 2.42 -18.96
C TRP A 31 10.32 1.38 -18.31
N LEU A 32 10.09 0.09 -18.56
CA LEU A 32 11.01 -0.97 -18.11
C LEU A 32 12.40 -0.81 -18.74
N ARG A 33 12.48 -0.54 -20.06
CA ARG A 33 13.75 -0.25 -20.74
C ARG A 33 14.45 1.00 -20.21
N LEU A 34 13.69 2.00 -19.75
CA LEU A 34 14.23 3.21 -19.14
C LEU A 34 14.65 3.01 -17.66
N GLY A 35 14.50 1.81 -17.11
CA GLY A 35 15.02 1.44 -15.80
C GLY A 35 13.96 1.22 -14.73
N ALA A 36 12.66 1.25 -15.03
CA ALA A 36 11.64 0.83 -14.07
C ALA A 36 11.84 -0.66 -13.69
N SER A 37 11.57 -1.01 -12.44
CA SER A 37 11.70 -2.39 -11.95
C SER A 37 10.41 -3.19 -12.03
N GLY A 38 9.29 -2.54 -12.35
CA GLY A 38 7.99 -3.17 -12.42
C GLY A 38 6.87 -2.15 -12.51
N TRP A 39 5.66 -2.61 -12.25
CA TRP A 39 4.44 -1.82 -12.34
C TRP A 39 3.54 -2.01 -11.13
N ARG A 40 2.96 -0.94 -10.63
CA ARG A 40 1.79 -0.99 -9.74
C ARG A 40 0.55 -0.70 -10.57
N LEU A 41 -0.40 -1.63 -10.56
CA LEU A 41 -1.65 -1.53 -11.28
C LEU A 41 -2.71 -0.91 -10.39
N ASP A 42 -3.22 0.23 -10.82
CA ASP A 42 -4.33 0.95 -10.18
C ASP A 42 -5.61 0.12 -10.32
N VAL A 43 -6.37 0.02 -9.24
CA VAL A 43 -7.68 -0.63 -9.19
C VAL A 43 -7.66 -1.99 -9.93
N ALA A 44 -6.79 -2.90 -9.51
CA ALA A 44 -6.59 -4.18 -10.20
C ALA A 44 -7.90 -5.00 -10.34
N ASP A 45 -8.87 -4.79 -9.44
CA ASP A 45 -10.17 -5.45 -9.46
C ASP A 45 -11.04 -5.06 -10.67
N GLU A 46 -10.76 -3.91 -11.28
CA GLU A 46 -11.49 -3.41 -12.45
C GLU A 46 -10.86 -3.85 -13.78
N LEU A 47 -9.62 -4.36 -13.74
CA LEU A 47 -8.93 -4.82 -14.93
C LEU A 47 -9.30 -6.29 -15.24
N PRO A 48 -9.60 -6.64 -16.51
CA PRO A 48 -9.81 -8.03 -16.90
C PRO A 48 -8.55 -8.88 -16.64
N ASP A 49 -8.70 -10.13 -16.19
CA ASP A 49 -7.58 -11.06 -15.97
C ASP A 49 -6.71 -11.18 -17.21
N SER A 50 -7.33 -11.26 -18.40
CA SER A 50 -6.61 -11.33 -19.67
C SER A 50 -5.74 -10.10 -19.96
N PHE A 51 -6.13 -8.92 -19.49
CA PHE A 51 -5.33 -7.70 -19.60
C PHE A 51 -4.12 -7.76 -18.68
N ILE A 52 -4.31 -8.16 -17.42
CA ILE A 52 -3.23 -8.31 -16.44
C ILE A 52 -2.22 -9.38 -16.92
N GLN A 53 -2.71 -10.52 -17.43
CA GLN A 53 -1.87 -11.60 -17.97
C GLN A 53 -1.00 -11.13 -19.14
N LYS A 54 -1.58 -10.39 -20.09
CA LYS A 54 -0.84 -9.81 -21.21
C LYS A 54 0.22 -8.82 -20.75
N LEU A 55 -0.13 -7.96 -19.79
CA LEU A 55 0.77 -6.97 -19.20
C LEU A 55 1.95 -7.67 -18.52
N ASN A 56 1.68 -8.66 -17.67
CA ASN A 56 2.73 -9.46 -17.02
C ASN A 56 3.65 -10.12 -18.05
N ALA A 57 3.08 -10.79 -19.05
CA ALA A 57 3.85 -11.45 -20.09
C ALA A 57 4.73 -10.46 -20.88
N ALA A 58 4.22 -9.28 -21.23
CA ALA A 58 4.98 -8.25 -21.92
C ALA A 58 6.10 -7.67 -21.04
N ALA A 59 5.80 -7.39 -19.77
CA ALA A 59 6.77 -6.91 -18.81
C ALA A 59 7.93 -7.89 -18.62
N ARG A 60 7.63 -9.18 -18.46
CA ARG A 60 8.66 -10.22 -18.27
C ARG A 60 9.46 -10.54 -19.53
N ARG A 61 8.92 -10.32 -20.72
CA ARG A 61 9.71 -10.36 -21.96
C ARG A 61 10.75 -9.25 -22.02
N GLU A 62 10.42 -8.07 -21.50
CA GLU A 62 11.34 -6.93 -21.49
C GLU A 62 12.34 -7.01 -20.33
N LYS A 63 11.89 -7.42 -19.16
CA LYS A 63 12.66 -7.56 -17.94
C LYS A 63 12.16 -8.77 -17.14
N SER A 64 12.93 -9.86 -17.12
CA SER A 64 12.51 -11.15 -16.56
C SER A 64 12.17 -11.12 -15.08
N ASP A 65 12.73 -10.18 -14.33
CA ASP A 65 12.50 -9.92 -12.92
C ASP A 65 11.56 -8.71 -12.64
N ALA A 66 10.80 -8.27 -13.66
CA ALA A 66 9.83 -7.19 -13.48
C ALA A 66 8.77 -7.59 -12.44
N LEU A 67 8.50 -6.71 -11.48
CA LEU A 67 7.51 -6.92 -10.43
C LEU A 67 6.17 -6.30 -10.82
N ILE A 68 5.08 -7.05 -10.73
CA ILE A 68 3.72 -6.57 -10.97
C ILE A 68 2.92 -6.60 -9.68
N ILE A 69 2.63 -5.43 -9.14
CA ILE A 69 1.89 -5.25 -7.89
C ILE A 69 0.49 -4.73 -8.22
N GLY A 70 -0.55 -5.34 -7.66
CA GLY A 70 -1.92 -4.87 -7.78
C GLY A 70 -2.37 -4.02 -6.60
N GLU A 71 -3.22 -3.05 -6.85
CA GLU A 71 -4.02 -2.44 -5.80
C GLU A 71 -5.27 -3.27 -5.59
N VAL A 72 -5.32 -3.94 -4.44
CA VAL A 72 -6.47 -4.68 -3.92
C VAL A 72 -6.59 -4.35 -2.44
N TRP A 73 -7.78 -3.93 -2.00
CA TRP A 73 -7.94 -3.40 -0.64
C TRP A 73 -8.21 -4.48 0.41
N GLU A 74 -8.76 -5.63 -0.01
CA GLU A 74 -9.09 -6.75 0.87
C GLU A 74 -8.13 -7.93 0.65
N ASP A 75 -8.46 -9.07 1.23
CA ASP A 75 -7.77 -10.33 0.94
C ASP A 75 -7.89 -10.69 -0.55
N ALA A 76 -6.78 -10.59 -1.28
CA ALA A 76 -6.73 -10.80 -2.71
C ALA A 76 -6.78 -12.27 -3.13
N SER A 77 -6.62 -13.21 -2.20
CA SER A 77 -6.61 -14.66 -2.49
C SER A 77 -7.99 -15.21 -2.85
N ASN A 78 -9.04 -14.55 -2.36
CA ASN A 78 -10.42 -14.99 -2.51
C ASN A 78 -11.34 -13.90 -3.10
N LYS A 79 -10.76 -12.86 -3.63
CA LYS A 79 -11.49 -11.72 -4.21
C LYS A 79 -12.44 -12.17 -5.32
N ILE A 80 -13.68 -11.69 -5.23
CA ILE A 80 -14.69 -11.81 -6.28
C ILE A 80 -14.97 -10.41 -6.81
N SER A 81 -14.79 -10.24 -8.12
CA SER A 81 -15.09 -9.01 -8.83
C SER A 81 -15.88 -9.37 -10.10
N TYR A 82 -16.93 -8.63 -10.39
CA TYR A 82 -17.83 -8.90 -11.55
C TYR A 82 -18.37 -10.34 -11.60
N SER A 83 -18.69 -10.92 -10.44
CA SER A 83 -19.17 -12.31 -10.27
C SER A 83 -18.15 -13.39 -10.64
N GLU A 84 -16.89 -13.03 -10.83
CA GLU A 84 -15.80 -13.97 -11.10
C GLU A 84 -14.78 -13.94 -9.95
N ARG A 85 -14.31 -15.14 -9.55
CA ARG A 85 -13.22 -15.25 -8.58
C ARG A 85 -11.90 -14.92 -9.29
N ARG A 86 -11.20 -13.91 -8.77
CA ARG A 86 -9.93 -13.46 -9.31
C ARG A 86 -8.82 -14.51 -9.05
N ARG A 87 -7.85 -14.57 -9.97
CA ARG A 87 -6.77 -15.58 -9.95
C ARG A 87 -5.39 -14.95 -9.76
N TYR A 88 -5.32 -13.79 -9.16
CA TYR A 88 -4.12 -12.95 -9.05
C TYR A 88 -2.83 -13.72 -8.74
N PHE A 89 -2.89 -14.73 -7.87
CA PHE A 89 -1.71 -15.47 -7.40
C PHE A 89 -1.55 -16.87 -8.01
N GLN A 90 -2.30 -17.19 -9.07
CA GLN A 90 -2.19 -18.51 -9.71
C GLN A 90 -1.12 -18.56 -10.82
N GLY A 91 -0.33 -17.51 -10.94
CA GLY A 91 0.73 -17.35 -11.92
C GLY A 91 0.31 -16.59 -13.17
N GLY A 92 1.18 -15.70 -13.62
CA GLY A 92 0.99 -14.93 -14.85
C GLY A 92 0.15 -13.66 -14.71
N GLU A 93 -0.27 -13.28 -13.50
CA GLU A 93 -0.98 -12.01 -13.24
C GLU A 93 -0.17 -11.11 -12.31
N LEU A 94 -0.43 -11.15 -11.01
CA LEU A 94 0.24 -10.32 -10.03
C LEU A 94 1.31 -11.11 -9.27
N ASP A 95 2.42 -10.46 -8.98
CA ASP A 95 3.45 -11.02 -8.09
C ASP A 95 3.11 -10.71 -6.63
N SER A 96 2.41 -9.61 -6.38
CA SER A 96 1.97 -9.21 -5.06
C SER A 96 0.90 -8.11 -5.13
N VAL A 97 0.47 -7.63 -3.97
CA VAL A 97 -0.52 -6.56 -3.81
C VAL A 97 -0.11 -5.57 -2.74
N MET A 98 -0.76 -4.39 -2.74
CA MET A 98 -0.68 -3.45 -1.62
C MET A 98 -1.33 -4.07 -0.38
N ASN A 99 -0.63 -4.06 0.75
CA ASN A 99 -1.04 -4.75 1.97
C ASN A 99 -1.96 -3.89 2.84
N TYR A 100 -3.17 -3.60 2.33
CA TYR A 100 -4.20 -2.92 3.10
C TYR A 100 -4.66 -3.73 4.33
N PRO A 101 -4.75 -5.08 4.28
CA PRO A 101 -5.07 -5.87 5.47
C PRO A 101 -4.08 -5.63 6.64
N LEU A 102 -2.78 -5.55 6.38
CA LEU A 102 -1.79 -5.19 7.42
C LEU A 102 -2.03 -3.78 7.96
N ARG A 103 -2.27 -2.82 7.06
CA ARG A 103 -2.58 -1.45 7.44
C ARG A 103 -3.75 -1.40 8.42
N ASP A 104 -4.85 -2.04 8.08
CA ASP A 104 -6.07 -2.03 8.88
C ASP A 104 -5.86 -2.75 10.23
N ALA A 105 -5.10 -3.85 10.24
CA ALA A 105 -4.71 -4.54 11.47
C ALA A 105 -3.83 -3.65 12.37
N ILE A 106 -2.87 -2.91 11.82
CA ILE A 106 -2.04 -1.94 12.56
C ILE A 106 -2.92 -0.86 13.22
N PHE A 107 -3.80 -0.21 12.44
CA PHE A 107 -4.67 0.84 12.98
C PHE A 107 -5.68 0.29 13.98
N GLY A 108 -6.25 -0.89 13.72
CA GLY A 108 -7.12 -1.59 14.67
C GLY A 108 -6.43 -1.81 16.01
N PHE A 109 -5.24 -2.38 15.99
CA PHE A 109 -4.44 -2.64 17.19
C PHE A 109 -4.07 -1.35 17.94
N LEU A 110 -3.53 -0.35 17.25
CA LEU A 110 -3.07 0.89 17.88
C LEU A 110 -4.21 1.80 18.37
N ASN A 111 -5.42 1.61 17.88
CA ASN A 111 -6.62 2.31 18.35
C ASN A 111 -7.42 1.55 19.41
N GLY A 112 -6.82 0.54 20.03
CA GLY A 112 -7.38 -0.15 21.20
C GLY A 112 -7.85 -1.58 20.96
N GLY A 113 -7.59 -2.14 19.79
CA GLY A 113 -7.76 -3.56 19.50
C GLY A 113 -6.75 -4.42 20.24
N THR A 114 -6.95 -5.75 20.19
CA THR A 114 -6.09 -6.70 20.90
C THR A 114 -4.96 -7.23 20.02
N ALA A 115 -3.87 -7.71 20.65
CA ALA A 115 -2.76 -8.34 19.96
C ALA A 115 -3.18 -9.65 19.29
N GLU A 116 -4.12 -10.40 19.91
CA GLU A 116 -4.68 -11.62 19.36
C GLU A 116 -5.37 -11.37 18.03
N HIS A 117 -6.21 -10.33 17.95
CA HIS A 117 -6.90 -10.01 16.70
C HIS A 117 -5.93 -9.55 15.60
N PHE A 118 -4.86 -8.81 15.96
CA PHE A 118 -3.79 -8.48 15.03
C PHE A 118 -3.10 -9.75 14.51
N ALA A 119 -2.72 -10.66 15.41
CA ALA A 119 -2.07 -11.92 15.06
C ALA A 119 -2.95 -12.79 14.16
N GLU A 120 -4.24 -12.98 14.53
CA GLU A 120 -5.22 -13.72 13.73
C GLU A 120 -5.36 -13.15 12.30
N SER A 121 -5.43 -11.82 12.19
CA SER A 121 -5.53 -11.16 10.88
C SER A 121 -4.30 -11.44 10.01
N MET A 122 -3.11 -11.38 10.58
CA MET A 122 -1.87 -11.64 9.85
C MET A 122 -1.66 -13.12 9.53
N GLU A 123 -2.02 -14.03 10.43
CA GLU A 123 -1.99 -15.46 10.16
C GLU A 123 -2.98 -15.83 9.04
N CYS A 124 -4.17 -15.24 9.02
CA CYS A 124 -5.13 -15.44 7.93
C CYS A 124 -4.53 -15.09 6.56
N ILE A 125 -3.88 -13.93 6.45
CA ILE A 125 -3.21 -13.53 5.19
C ILE A 125 -2.02 -14.45 4.89
N ARG A 126 -1.22 -14.83 5.88
CA ARG A 126 -0.09 -15.74 5.71
C ARG A 126 -0.50 -17.12 5.20
N GLU A 127 -1.64 -17.65 5.70
CA GLU A 127 -2.19 -18.94 5.28
C GLU A 127 -2.83 -18.88 3.88
N ASN A 128 -3.46 -17.75 3.54
CA ASN A 128 -4.18 -17.57 2.29
C ASN A 128 -3.27 -17.26 1.10
N TYR A 129 -2.08 -16.68 1.33
CA TYR A 129 -1.20 -16.24 0.26
C TYR A 129 -0.06 -17.23 0.00
N PRO A 130 0.32 -17.46 -1.26
CA PRO A 130 1.58 -18.13 -1.56
C PRO A 130 2.74 -17.42 -0.85
N ARG A 131 3.73 -18.19 -0.39
CA ARG A 131 4.87 -17.65 0.36
C ARG A 131 5.55 -16.48 -0.38
N ASP A 132 5.79 -16.64 -1.67
CA ASP A 132 6.44 -15.61 -2.48
C ASP A 132 5.62 -14.33 -2.55
N VAL A 133 4.29 -14.41 -2.62
CA VAL A 133 3.40 -13.26 -2.59
C VAL A 133 3.45 -12.57 -1.24
N PHE A 134 3.34 -13.34 -0.14
CA PHE A 134 3.34 -12.81 1.23
C PHE A 134 4.62 -12.03 1.56
N TYR A 135 5.78 -12.54 1.14
CA TYR A 135 7.07 -11.88 1.37
C TYR A 135 7.37 -10.72 0.41
N ASN A 136 6.56 -10.55 -0.64
CA ASN A 136 6.63 -9.42 -1.56
C ASN A 136 5.49 -8.41 -1.38
N LEU A 137 4.66 -8.53 -0.33
CA LEU A 137 3.58 -7.58 -0.06
C LEU A 137 4.11 -6.16 0.09
N MET A 138 3.42 -5.20 -0.52
CA MET A 138 3.73 -3.78 -0.38
C MET A 138 3.10 -3.25 0.92
N ASN A 139 3.86 -3.29 2.01
CA ASN A 139 3.39 -2.90 3.35
C ASN A 139 3.21 -1.38 3.44
N VAL A 140 1.98 -0.92 3.46
CA VAL A 140 1.62 0.49 3.55
C VAL A 140 1.01 0.82 4.91
N VAL A 141 1.28 2.02 5.43
CA VAL A 141 0.58 2.63 6.57
C VAL A 141 -0.22 3.83 6.09
N GLY A 142 0.37 4.69 5.26
CA GLY A 142 -0.29 5.77 4.56
C GLY A 142 -0.30 5.57 3.05
N THR A 143 -1.34 6.09 2.38
CA THR A 143 -1.45 6.13 0.92
C THR A 143 -2.11 7.42 0.47
N HIS A 144 -2.07 7.69 -0.84
CA HIS A 144 -2.74 8.84 -1.43
C HIS A 144 -4.29 8.75 -1.41
N ASP A 145 -4.85 7.58 -1.11
CA ASP A 145 -6.30 7.32 -1.07
C ASP A 145 -6.86 7.28 0.36
N THR A 146 -5.99 7.43 1.35
CA THR A 146 -6.39 7.38 2.77
C THR A 146 -5.98 8.64 3.51
N ALA A 147 -6.63 8.96 4.61
CA ALA A 147 -6.15 10.01 5.50
C ALA A 147 -4.73 9.69 6.00
N ARG A 148 -3.95 10.72 6.31
CA ARG A 148 -2.58 10.58 6.84
C ARG A 148 -2.55 9.74 8.10
N ALA A 149 -1.56 8.86 8.22
CA ALA A 149 -1.41 7.97 9.35
C ALA A 149 -1.41 8.70 10.70
N LEU A 150 -0.69 9.81 10.78
CA LEU A 150 -0.64 10.63 11.99
C LEU A 150 -2.02 11.17 12.39
N THR A 151 -2.82 11.60 11.41
CA THR A 151 -4.21 12.05 11.64
C THR A 151 -5.07 10.91 12.15
N LEU A 152 -5.05 9.75 11.50
CA LEU A 152 -5.83 8.57 11.90
C LEU A 152 -5.53 8.08 13.33
N LEU A 153 -4.29 8.24 13.78
CA LEU A 153 -3.85 7.83 15.11
C LEU A 153 -4.13 8.85 16.20
N GLY A 154 -4.58 10.06 15.85
CA GLY A 154 -4.79 11.14 16.81
C GLY A 154 -6.19 11.74 16.81
N VAL A 155 -7.01 11.57 15.78
CA VAL A 155 -8.39 12.07 15.75
C VAL A 155 -9.34 11.18 16.54
N THR A 156 -10.46 11.75 16.97
CA THR A 156 -11.60 11.05 17.55
C THR A 156 -12.77 11.05 16.56
N GLU A 157 -13.84 10.33 16.87
CA GLU A 157 -15.04 10.28 16.02
C GLU A 157 -15.60 11.66 15.68
N ASN A 158 -15.59 12.60 16.63
CA ASN A 158 -16.15 13.94 16.44
C ASN A 158 -15.44 14.74 15.34
N GLU A 159 -14.13 14.55 15.14
CA GLU A 159 -13.40 15.26 14.09
C GLU A 159 -13.73 14.75 12.69
N TRP A 160 -14.22 13.52 12.56
CA TRP A 160 -14.72 13.00 11.30
C TRP A 160 -16.04 13.62 10.85
N GLU A 161 -16.78 14.25 11.75
CA GLU A 161 -18.01 14.97 11.44
C GLU A 161 -17.78 16.41 10.94
N MET A 162 -16.54 16.92 11.01
CA MET A 162 -16.21 18.26 10.52
C MET A 162 -16.54 18.41 9.03
N ASP A 163 -16.96 19.61 8.67
CA ASP A 163 -17.14 19.98 7.28
C ASP A 163 -15.80 20.06 6.52
N ARG A 164 -15.86 20.23 5.21
CA ARG A 164 -14.66 20.30 4.35
C ARG A 164 -13.70 21.41 4.80
N ASN A 165 -14.20 22.55 5.22
CA ASN A 165 -13.37 23.67 5.65
C ASN A 165 -12.67 23.37 6.99
N GLY A 166 -13.36 22.74 7.91
CA GLY A 166 -12.79 22.25 9.17
C GLY A 166 -11.65 21.27 8.93
N ARG A 167 -11.90 20.24 8.09
CA ARG A 167 -10.87 19.25 7.73
C ARG A 167 -9.65 19.86 7.03
N ALA A 168 -9.85 20.88 6.19
CA ALA A 168 -8.77 21.55 5.45
C ALA A 168 -7.75 22.26 6.34
N HIS A 169 -8.16 22.71 7.52
CA HIS A 169 -7.33 23.51 8.42
C HIS A 169 -7.04 22.81 9.75
N TYR A 170 -7.52 21.58 9.90
CA TYR A 170 -7.37 20.85 11.16
C TYR A 170 -5.92 20.45 11.40
N GLN A 171 -5.51 20.65 12.65
CA GLN A 171 -4.26 20.13 13.20
C GLN A 171 -4.54 19.49 14.54
N LEU A 172 -3.91 18.36 14.82
CA LEU A 172 -4.01 17.72 16.13
C LEU A 172 -3.56 18.66 17.25
N PRO A 173 -4.31 18.80 18.34
CA PRO A 173 -3.84 19.53 19.51
C PRO A 173 -2.59 18.86 20.12
N PRO A 174 -1.72 19.63 20.82
CA PRO A 174 -0.40 19.15 21.23
C PRO A 174 -0.39 17.86 22.04
N ASP A 175 -1.35 17.67 22.93
CA ASP A 175 -1.50 16.47 23.76
C ASP A 175 -1.82 15.22 22.93
N ARG A 176 -2.71 15.34 21.96
CA ARG A 176 -3.05 14.26 21.03
C ARG A 176 -1.98 14.03 19.98
N LEU A 177 -1.31 15.08 19.52
CA LEU A 177 -0.18 14.98 18.60
C LEU A 177 0.96 14.13 19.20
N GLU A 178 1.28 14.32 20.49
CA GLU A 178 2.30 13.52 21.16
C GLU A 178 1.93 12.04 21.20
N ILE A 179 0.69 11.71 21.52
CA ILE A 179 0.18 10.33 21.52
C ILE A 179 0.21 9.75 20.10
N ALA A 180 -0.27 10.49 19.11
CA ALA A 180 -0.28 10.07 17.71
C ALA A 180 1.13 9.82 17.17
N LEU A 181 2.11 10.65 17.51
CA LEU A 181 3.52 10.43 17.14
C LEU A 181 4.11 9.16 17.76
N ARG A 182 3.76 8.83 19.00
CA ARG A 182 4.17 7.55 19.62
C ARG A 182 3.55 6.37 18.89
N ARG A 183 2.26 6.43 18.60
CA ARG A 183 1.54 5.39 17.85
C ARG A 183 2.08 5.25 16.42
N LEU A 184 2.40 6.36 15.75
CA LEU A 184 2.99 6.33 14.41
C LEU A 184 4.37 5.63 14.40
N ARG A 185 5.21 5.86 15.43
CA ARG A 185 6.46 5.11 15.58
C ARG A 185 6.21 3.61 15.76
N MET A 186 5.19 3.22 16.54
CA MET A 186 4.81 1.81 16.68
C MET A 186 4.31 1.23 15.35
N ALA A 187 3.47 1.95 14.62
CA ALA A 187 3.01 1.56 13.30
C ALA A 187 4.17 1.34 12.33
N ALA A 188 5.14 2.26 12.32
CA ALA A 188 6.35 2.16 11.50
C ALA A 188 7.20 0.94 11.89
N VAL A 189 7.38 0.66 13.19
CA VAL A 189 8.10 -0.56 13.62
C VAL A 189 7.42 -1.80 13.06
N ILE A 190 6.10 -1.94 13.22
CA ILE A 190 5.36 -3.08 12.68
C ILE A 190 5.52 -3.16 11.16
N GLN A 191 5.31 -2.05 10.44
CA GLN A 191 5.44 -1.97 8.99
C GLN A 191 6.82 -2.47 8.50
N PHE A 192 7.89 -2.09 9.19
CA PHE A 192 9.26 -2.40 8.81
C PHE A 192 9.74 -3.78 9.25
N THR A 193 9.10 -4.38 10.25
CA THR A 193 9.49 -5.70 10.78
C THR A 193 8.62 -6.84 10.27
N MET A 194 7.41 -6.58 9.80
CA MET A 194 6.57 -7.59 9.16
C MET A 194 7.14 -8.01 7.80
N PRO A 195 6.93 -9.28 7.38
CA PRO A 195 7.26 -9.75 6.04
C PRO A 195 6.62 -8.86 4.95
N GLY A 196 7.33 -8.65 3.85
CA GLY A 196 6.94 -7.74 2.78
C GLY A 196 7.87 -6.53 2.67
N SER A 197 7.58 -5.60 1.78
CA SER A 197 8.36 -4.39 1.51
C SER A 197 7.74 -3.18 2.19
N PRO A 198 8.37 -2.59 3.22
CA PRO A 198 7.86 -1.36 3.84
C PRO A 198 7.84 -0.23 2.82
N THR A 199 6.69 0.42 2.68
CA THR A 199 6.46 1.47 1.71
C THR A 199 5.96 2.73 2.41
N ILE A 200 6.76 3.77 2.37
CA ILE A 200 6.45 5.05 3.01
C ILE A 200 5.67 5.92 2.03
N TYR A 201 4.48 6.38 2.42
CA TYR A 201 3.82 7.47 1.72
C TYR A 201 4.51 8.77 2.11
N TYR A 202 4.97 9.54 1.13
CA TYR A 202 5.76 10.75 1.36
C TYR A 202 5.11 11.66 2.40
N GLY A 203 5.90 12.17 3.32
CA GLY A 203 5.47 13.07 4.37
C GLY A 203 4.99 12.38 5.66
N ASP A 204 4.69 11.09 5.66
CA ASP A 204 4.39 10.36 6.90
C ASP A 204 5.63 10.35 7.80
N GLU A 205 6.81 10.16 7.24
CA GLU A 205 8.11 10.23 7.91
C GLU A 205 8.47 11.66 8.40
N ALA A 206 7.84 12.66 7.82
CA ALA A 206 8.01 14.06 8.21
C ALA A 206 6.95 14.56 9.20
N GLY A 207 5.96 13.72 9.53
CA GLY A 207 4.89 14.06 10.46
C GLY A 207 3.76 14.88 9.86
N GLN A 208 3.53 14.74 8.54
CA GLN A 208 2.39 15.40 7.90
C GLN A 208 1.06 14.89 8.42
N GLN A 209 0.11 15.82 8.55
CA GLN A 209 -1.28 15.57 8.92
C GLN A 209 -2.19 15.86 7.73
N GLY A 210 -3.35 15.26 7.68
CA GLY A 210 -4.38 15.51 6.68
C GLY A 210 -5.47 14.46 6.70
N PHE A 211 -6.70 14.88 6.54
CA PHE A 211 -7.83 13.99 6.25
C PHE A 211 -7.71 13.42 4.83
N GLU A 212 -8.74 12.71 4.34
CA GLU A 212 -8.76 12.12 3.01
C GLU A 212 -8.57 13.17 1.90
N ASP A 213 -8.45 12.70 0.68
CA ASP A 213 -8.31 13.54 -0.52
C ASP A 213 -9.27 14.76 -0.51
N PRO A 214 -8.75 15.96 -0.74
CA PRO A 214 -7.40 16.31 -1.17
C PRO A 214 -6.41 16.63 -0.02
N PHE A 215 -6.81 16.51 1.23
CA PHE A 215 -6.06 17.03 2.39
C PHE A 215 -4.84 16.17 2.76
N ASN A 216 -4.82 14.90 2.36
CA ASN A 216 -3.68 14.00 2.48
C ASN A 216 -2.59 14.23 1.40
N ARG A 217 -2.88 14.99 0.33
CA ARG A 217 -1.98 15.19 -0.84
C ARG A 217 -1.28 16.55 -0.83
N GLN A 218 -1.03 17.10 0.34
CA GLN A 218 -0.27 18.34 0.48
C GLN A 218 1.18 18.14 -0.02
N THR A 219 1.83 19.24 -0.40
CA THR A 219 3.26 19.22 -0.74
C THR A 219 4.09 18.79 0.45
N TYR A 220 5.26 18.18 0.18
CA TYR A 220 6.21 17.81 1.23
C TYR A 220 6.66 19.05 2.03
N PRO A 221 6.74 18.98 3.37
CA PRO A 221 7.00 20.13 4.24
C PRO A 221 8.50 20.46 4.32
N TRP A 222 9.13 20.79 3.18
CA TRP A 222 10.56 21.09 3.08
C TRP A 222 11.00 22.15 4.10
N GLY A 223 11.96 21.78 4.95
CA GLY A 223 12.50 22.64 6.01
C GLY A 223 11.64 22.72 7.27
N HIS A 224 10.49 22.02 7.29
CA HIS A 224 9.57 21.97 8.43
C HIS A 224 9.25 20.54 8.88
N GLU A 225 10.10 19.58 8.51
CA GLU A 225 9.96 18.18 8.86
C GLU A 225 10.11 17.97 10.37
N ASN A 226 9.39 17.02 10.92
CA ASN A 226 9.66 16.53 12.27
C ASN A 226 10.99 15.73 12.24
N GLN A 227 12.08 16.40 12.64
CA GLN A 227 13.43 15.86 12.52
C GLN A 227 13.65 14.58 13.35
N GLU A 228 12.99 14.44 14.52
CA GLU A 228 13.08 13.24 15.34
C GLU A 228 12.38 12.05 14.67
N LEU A 229 11.21 12.29 14.09
CA LEU A 229 10.49 11.25 13.38
C LEU A 229 11.23 10.84 12.10
N LEU A 230 11.77 11.79 11.36
CA LEU A 230 12.57 11.53 10.16
C LEU A 230 13.82 10.71 10.47
N ALA A 231 14.53 11.04 11.56
CA ALA A 231 15.68 10.26 12.03
C ALA A 231 15.26 8.84 12.44
N PHE A 232 14.09 8.68 13.06
CA PHE A 232 13.54 7.38 13.43
C PHE A 232 13.28 6.50 12.20
N TYR A 233 12.61 7.03 11.17
CA TYR A 233 12.39 6.30 9.92
C TYR A 233 13.70 5.93 9.21
N ARG A 234 14.69 6.83 9.18
CA ARG A 234 16.02 6.51 8.64
C ARG A 234 16.64 5.32 9.36
N ARG A 235 16.55 5.28 10.69
CA ARG A 235 17.08 4.16 11.46
C ARG A 235 16.34 2.86 11.17
N LEU A 236 15.03 2.89 10.97
CA LEU A 236 14.26 1.71 10.53
C LEU A 236 14.70 1.21 9.15
N CYS A 237 14.95 2.13 8.20
CA CYS A 237 15.49 1.76 6.89
C CYS A 237 16.86 1.09 6.99
N GLU A 238 17.77 1.61 7.83
CA GLU A 238 19.08 1.00 8.09
C GLU A 238 18.93 -0.41 8.65
N ILE A 239 18.14 -0.57 9.73
CA ILE A 239 17.88 -1.89 10.35
C ILE A 239 17.32 -2.86 9.31
N ARG A 240 16.32 -2.45 8.52
CA ARG A 240 15.74 -3.30 7.49
C ARG A 240 16.74 -3.71 6.42
N ALA A 241 17.69 -2.85 6.07
CA ALA A 241 18.73 -3.14 5.09
C ALA A 241 19.85 -4.05 5.66
N GLU A 242 20.13 -3.97 6.97
CA GLU A 242 21.17 -4.73 7.65
C GLU A 242 20.69 -6.13 8.08
N GLU A 243 19.40 -6.28 8.44
CA GLU A 243 18.83 -7.47 9.03
C GLU A 243 18.07 -8.32 7.99
N GLN A 244 18.78 -9.25 7.35
CA GLN A 244 18.19 -10.14 6.33
C GLN A 244 16.99 -10.93 6.86
N THR A 245 16.98 -11.30 8.14
CA THR A 245 15.87 -12.03 8.78
C THR A 245 14.53 -11.29 8.65
N LEU A 246 14.54 -9.96 8.61
CA LEU A 246 13.32 -9.18 8.42
C LEU A 246 12.75 -9.30 6.98
N ALA A 247 13.62 -9.66 6.01
CA ALA A 247 13.22 -9.79 4.61
C ALA A 247 12.68 -11.19 4.27
N ASP A 248 13.30 -12.25 4.81
CA ASP A 248 13.04 -13.64 4.41
C ASP A 248 12.90 -14.64 5.58
N GLY A 249 13.03 -14.18 6.83
CA GLY A 249 12.84 -15.00 8.03
C GLY A 249 11.38 -15.40 8.25
N ASP A 250 11.16 -16.47 9.01
CA ASP A 250 9.81 -16.94 9.31
C ASP A 250 9.15 -16.08 10.39
N LEU A 251 7.88 -15.72 10.14
CA LEU A 251 7.03 -15.02 11.09
C LEU A 251 6.36 -16.03 12.03
N GLN A 252 6.46 -15.80 13.34
CA GLN A 252 5.74 -16.57 14.36
C GLN A 252 5.16 -15.63 15.42
N PHE A 253 3.92 -15.82 15.76
CA PHE A 253 3.29 -15.17 16.91
C PHE A 253 3.37 -16.14 18.11
N SER A 254 3.86 -15.66 19.24
CA SER A 254 3.93 -16.45 20.50
C SER A 254 2.83 -15.99 21.46
N ASP A 255 2.21 -16.95 22.12
CA ASP A 255 1.37 -16.66 23.29
C ASP A 255 2.29 -16.13 24.40
N THR A 256 2.14 -14.87 24.78
CA THR A 256 2.87 -14.23 25.90
C THR A 256 1.90 -13.88 27.03
#